data_91a0060b88fa686cde0d89de5126d8fe
#
_entry.id   91a0060b88fa686cde0d89de5126d8fe
#
_cell.length_a   1.000
_cell.length_b   1.000
_cell.length_c   1.000
_cell.angle_alpha   90.00
_cell.angle_beta   90.00
_cell.angle_gamma   90.00
#
_symmetry.space_group_name_H-M   'P 1'
#
loop_
_entity.id
_entity.type
_entity.pdbx_description
1 polymer ?
#
loop_
_entity_poly.entity_id
_entity_poly.type
_entity_poly.pdbx_seq_one_letter_code
_entity_poly.pdbx_strand_id
1 'polypeptide(L)'
;MAAFSPLLDVLSDVPDPRRAEGKLYTLPHVLLFAIFAIVTGCNSYRGIVTFIDVHRHRLNAAFGLTWRRAPAHTAIRYIIQGLDPSGVEAAFRRHAALLQAARATPGQGSIAIDGKTLRGSFDNFNDRAAAQVLSAFATDTALVLAHADIAEKSNEIPAAQALLAELGVAPSTLVTLDALHCQKNTSPPQPRPRSG
;
A
#
# COMPACT_ATOMS: atom_id res chain seq x y z
N MET A 1 6.18 -8.25 20.22
CA MET A 1 6.78 -8.75 18.97
C MET A 1 5.77 -9.40 18.06
N ALA A 2 4.87 -10.26 18.54
CA ALA A 2 3.89 -10.99 17.71
C ALA A 2 2.97 -10.11 16.82
N ALA A 3 2.60 -8.91 17.27
CA ALA A 3 1.65 -8.05 16.55
C ALA A 3 2.14 -7.51 15.19
N PHE A 4 3.45 -7.35 15.00
CA PHE A 4 4.04 -6.82 13.76
C PHE A 4 4.75 -7.87 12.91
N SER A 5 4.76 -9.13 13.36
CA SER A 5 5.38 -10.24 12.61
C SER A 5 4.80 -10.41 11.21
N PRO A 6 3.46 -10.42 11.03
CA PRO A 6 2.89 -10.60 9.68
C PRO A 6 3.25 -9.46 8.71
N LEU A 7 3.35 -8.21 9.22
CA LEU A 7 3.77 -7.10 8.39
C LEU A 7 5.25 -7.19 8.03
N LEU A 8 6.10 -7.54 9.00
CA LEU A 8 7.53 -7.71 8.76
C LEU A 8 7.80 -8.83 7.76
N ASP A 9 7.06 -9.93 7.84
CA ASP A 9 7.15 -11.07 6.94
C ASP A 9 6.85 -10.66 5.49
N VAL A 10 5.74 -9.95 5.25
CA VAL A 10 5.42 -9.49 3.89
C VAL A 10 6.38 -8.43 3.37
N LEU A 11 6.93 -7.57 4.25
CA LEU A 11 7.96 -6.61 3.86
C LEU A 11 9.29 -7.29 3.51
N SER A 12 9.53 -8.51 4.00
CA SER A 12 10.73 -9.29 3.69
C SER A 12 10.74 -9.80 2.24
N ASP A 13 9.59 -9.86 1.60
CA ASP A 13 9.47 -10.26 0.20
C ASP A 13 9.65 -9.11 -0.80
N VAL A 14 9.72 -7.87 -0.31
CA VAL A 14 10.01 -6.71 -1.16
C VAL A 14 11.46 -6.80 -1.66
N PRO A 15 11.69 -6.79 -2.99
CA PRO A 15 13.04 -6.87 -3.54
C PRO A 15 13.91 -5.70 -3.07
N ASP A 16 15.09 -6.02 -2.55
CA ASP A 16 16.06 -5.02 -2.10
C ASP A 16 16.92 -4.53 -3.26
N PRO A 17 16.73 -3.29 -3.76
CA PRO A 17 17.44 -2.78 -4.92
C PRO A 17 18.92 -2.46 -4.65
N ARG A 18 19.34 -2.51 -3.38
CA ARG A 18 20.69 -2.13 -2.98
C ARG A 18 21.71 -3.22 -3.29
N ARG A 19 22.95 -2.80 -3.59
CA ARG A 19 24.11 -3.70 -3.65
C ARG A 19 24.45 -4.23 -2.25
N ALA A 20 25.18 -5.34 -2.19
CA ALA A 20 25.54 -6.02 -0.94
C ALA A 20 26.18 -5.07 0.09
N GLU A 21 27.07 -4.19 -0.34
CA GLU A 21 27.79 -3.22 0.49
C GLU A 21 26.85 -2.17 1.12
N GLY A 22 25.68 -1.93 0.51
CA GLY A 22 24.67 -0.98 1.00
C GLY A 22 23.66 -1.56 1.99
N LYS A 23 23.78 -2.83 2.38
CA LYS A 23 22.79 -3.57 3.19
C LYS A 23 23.10 -3.60 4.70
N LEU A 24 23.77 -2.58 5.22
CA LEU A 24 24.03 -2.47 6.66
C LEU A 24 22.75 -2.53 7.51
N TYR A 25 21.66 -2.00 7.00
CA TYR A 25 20.32 -2.01 7.59
C TYR A 25 19.43 -2.90 6.74
N THR A 26 18.77 -3.89 7.35
CA THR A 26 17.86 -4.79 6.64
C THR A 26 16.65 -4.03 6.11
N LEU A 27 16.29 -4.26 4.85
CA LEU A 27 15.22 -3.52 4.17
C LEU A 27 13.87 -3.62 4.91
N PRO A 28 13.40 -4.80 5.34
CA PRO A 28 12.11 -4.92 6.01
C PRO A 28 12.01 -4.03 7.26
N HIS A 29 13.07 -3.94 8.07
CA HIS A 29 13.07 -3.11 9.26
C HIS A 29 13.13 -1.61 8.92
N VAL A 30 13.89 -1.22 7.88
CA VAL A 30 13.89 0.16 7.40
C VAL A 30 12.50 0.58 6.97
N LEU A 31 11.80 -0.26 6.21
CA LEU A 31 10.43 0.00 5.74
C LEU A 31 9.44 0.05 6.91
N LEU A 32 9.49 -0.92 7.81
CA LEU A 32 8.62 -0.96 8.98
C LEU A 32 8.80 0.29 9.86
N PHE A 33 10.03 0.71 10.11
CA PHE A 33 10.30 1.89 10.94
C PHE A 33 9.95 3.20 10.23
N ALA A 34 10.06 3.24 8.90
CA ALA A 34 9.54 4.35 8.10
C ALA A 34 8.01 4.44 8.20
N ILE A 35 7.31 3.30 8.14
CA ILE A 35 5.85 3.24 8.35
C ILE A 35 5.49 3.75 9.75
N PHE A 36 6.17 3.32 10.81
CA PHE A 36 5.93 3.80 12.17
C PHE A 36 6.13 5.31 12.29
N ALA A 37 7.21 5.83 11.70
CA ALA A 37 7.48 7.27 11.66
C ALA A 37 6.37 8.04 10.95
N ILE A 38 5.93 7.57 9.78
CA ILE A 38 4.87 8.21 8.99
C ILE A 38 3.54 8.22 9.75
N VAL A 39 3.16 7.11 10.36
CA VAL A 39 1.92 6.98 11.16
C VAL A 39 1.96 7.91 12.39
N THR A 40 3.15 8.20 12.94
CA THR A 40 3.32 9.16 14.04
C THR A 40 3.45 10.62 13.57
N GLY A 41 3.26 10.89 12.28
CA GLY A 41 3.21 12.25 11.71
C GLY A 41 4.51 12.74 11.08
N CYS A 42 5.53 11.91 10.94
CA CYS A 42 6.75 12.29 10.23
C CYS A 42 6.50 12.36 8.72
N ASN A 43 6.73 13.53 8.12
CA ASN A 43 6.48 13.80 6.69
C ASN A 43 7.75 14.06 5.88
N SER A 44 8.91 13.69 6.39
CA SER A 44 10.21 13.89 5.72
C SER A 44 11.19 12.78 6.04
N TYR A 45 12.15 12.54 5.14
CA TYR A 45 13.22 11.58 5.39
C TYR A 45 14.04 11.89 6.65
N ARG A 46 14.22 13.17 6.97
CA ARG A 46 14.88 13.60 8.23
C ARG A 46 14.03 13.25 9.44
N GLY A 47 12.71 13.45 9.36
CA GLY A 47 11.77 13.07 10.41
C GLY A 47 11.81 11.56 10.68
N ILE A 48 11.85 10.73 9.63
CA ILE A 48 11.99 9.27 9.76
C ILE A 48 13.29 8.91 10.49
N VAL A 49 14.42 9.53 10.13
CA VAL A 49 15.70 9.29 10.82
C VAL A 49 15.64 9.70 12.29
N THR A 50 15.09 10.87 12.58
CA THR A 50 14.91 11.33 13.96
C THR A 50 14.06 10.37 14.77
N PHE A 51 12.95 9.89 14.22
CA PHE A 51 12.12 8.87 14.86
C PHE A 51 12.92 7.60 15.18
N ILE A 52 13.63 7.08 14.18
CA ILE A 52 14.46 5.87 14.37
C ILE A 52 15.53 6.09 15.43
N ASP A 53 16.21 7.23 15.42
CA ASP A 53 17.30 7.52 16.38
C ASP A 53 16.79 7.65 17.81
N VAL A 54 15.71 8.41 18.01
CA VAL A 54 15.06 8.57 19.33
C VAL A 54 14.57 7.23 19.88
N HIS A 55 14.00 6.38 19.03
CA HIS A 55 13.43 5.11 19.46
C HIS A 55 14.37 3.90 19.30
N ARG A 56 15.60 4.10 18.84
CA ARG A 56 16.55 3.05 18.44
C ARG A 56 16.72 1.94 19.48
N HIS A 57 16.88 2.28 20.73
CA HIS A 57 17.06 1.27 21.79
C HIS A 57 15.83 0.38 21.95
N ARG A 58 14.63 0.97 21.89
CA ARG A 58 13.35 0.24 21.95
C ARG A 58 13.14 -0.61 20.70
N LEU A 59 13.45 -0.07 19.53
CA LEU A 59 13.36 -0.79 18.25
C LEU A 59 14.34 -1.97 18.22
N ASN A 60 15.59 -1.75 18.63
CA ASN A 60 16.56 -2.83 18.74
C ASN A 60 16.07 -3.95 19.67
N ALA A 61 15.60 -3.61 20.85
CA ALA A 61 15.10 -4.59 21.82
C ALA A 61 13.85 -5.32 21.31
N ALA A 62 12.92 -4.60 20.64
CA ALA A 62 11.68 -5.17 20.15
C ALA A 62 11.88 -6.11 18.95
N PHE A 63 12.86 -5.84 18.09
CA PHE A 63 13.08 -6.57 16.84
C PHE A 63 14.39 -7.39 16.81
N GLY A 64 15.10 -7.49 17.94
CA GLY A 64 16.35 -8.26 18.03
C GLY A 64 17.49 -7.67 17.19
N LEU A 65 17.52 -6.34 17.05
CA LEU A 65 18.50 -5.64 16.22
C LEU A 65 19.65 -5.07 17.08
N THR A 66 20.76 -4.77 16.41
CA THR A 66 21.96 -4.19 17.05
C THR A 66 22.42 -2.91 16.35
N TRP A 67 21.49 -2.09 15.89
CA TRP A 67 21.82 -0.84 15.21
C TRP A 67 22.47 0.15 16.18
N ARG A 68 23.70 0.53 15.87
CA ARG A 68 24.47 1.49 16.69
C ARG A 68 24.05 2.93 16.46
N ARG A 69 23.51 3.23 15.27
CA ARG A 69 23.00 4.53 14.85
C ARG A 69 21.83 4.36 13.90
N ALA A 70 21.02 5.39 13.70
CA ALA A 70 20.01 5.41 12.63
C ALA A 70 20.68 5.49 11.26
N PRO A 71 20.01 5.00 10.19
CA PRO A 71 20.45 5.25 8.81
C PRO A 71 20.49 6.76 8.53
N ALA A 72 21.41 7.22 7.67
CA ALA A 72 21.41 8.61 7.22
C ALA A 72 20.13 8.92 6.40
N HIS A 73 19.65 10.18 6.44
CA HIS A 73 18.44 10.57 5.68
C HIS A 73 18.60 10.38 4.17
N THR A 74 19.82 10.54 3.66
CA THR A 74 20.15 10.26 2.26
C THR A 74 20.05 8.77 1.94
N ALA A 75 20.44 7.90 2.87
CA ALA A 75 20.29 6.45 2.73
C ALA A 75 18.81 6.06 2.73
N ILE A 76 17.98 6.58 3.64
CA ILE A 76 16.53 6.36 3.65
C ILE A 76 15.90 6.82 2.33
N ARG A 77 16.25 8.03 1.87
CA ARG A 77 15.79 8.54 0.59
C ARG A 77 16.16 7.62 -0.57
N TYR A 78 17.41 7.22 -0.65
CA TYR A 78 17.90 6.33 -1.72
C TYR A 78 17.19 4.98 -1.71
N ILE A 79 17.00 4.40 -0.52
CA ILE A 79 16.28 3.12 -0.36
C ILE A 79 14.85 3.27 -0.87
N ILE A 80 14.09 4.24 -0.37
CA ILE A 80 12.67 4.40 -0.72
C ILE A 80 12.48 4.74 -2.21
N GLN A 81 13.33 5.59 -2.77
CA GLN A 81 13.26 5.95 -4.19
C GLN A 81 13.70 4.82 -5.14
N GLY A 82 14.50 3.88 -4.66
CA GLY A 82 14.96 2.74 -5.45
C GLY A 82 14.03 1.52 -5.38
N LEU A 83 12.97 1.55 -4.57
CA LEU A 83 12.01 0.44 -4.50
C LEU A 83 11.24 0.31 -5.81
N ASP A 84 10.96 -0.93 -6.19
CA ASP A 84 9.95 -1.20 -7.21
C ASP A 84 8.55 -0.99 -6.63
N PRO A 85 7.75 -0.04 -7.16
CA PRO A 85 6.40 0.20 -6.67
C PRO A 85 5.51 -1.04 -6.72
N SER A 86 5.65 -1.87 -7.75
CA SER A 86 4.85 -3.10 -7.92
C SER A 86 5.14 -4.11 -6.81
N GLY A 87 6.41 -4.25 -6.41
CA GLY A 87 6.80 -5.14 -5.31
C GLY A 87 6.26 -4.66 -3.96
N VAL A 88 6.26 -3.34 -3.73
CA VAL A 88 5.70 -2.74 -2.51
C VAL A 88 4.18 -2.93 -2.47
N GLU A 89 3.47 -2.68 -3.57
CA GLU A 89 2.02 -2.86 -3.67
C GLU A 89 1.64 -4.33 -3.48
N ALA A 90 2.38 -5.27 -4.06
CA ALA A 90 2.14 -6.71 -3.86
C ALA A 90 2.28 -7.12 -2.39
N ALA A 91 3.29 -6.60 -1.68
CA ALA A 91 3.46 -6.83 -0.25
C ALA A 91 2.30 -6.24 0.56
N PHE A 92 1.88 -5.01 0.23
CA PHE A 92 0.73 -4.34 0.86
C PHE A 92 -0.56 -5.14 0.66
N ARG A 93 -0.89 -5.54 -0.56
CA ARG A 93 -2.10 -6.33 -0.88
C ARG A 93 -2.12 -7.66 -0.11
N ARG A 94 -0.98 -8.33 -0.02
CA ARG A 94 -0.87 -9.58 0.75
C ARG A 94 -1.12 -9.34 2.24
N HIS A 95 -0.56 -8.28 2.82
CA HIS A 95 -0.84 -7.92 4.21
C HIS A 95 -2.32 -7.61 4.43
N ALA A 96 -2.93 -6.80 3.55
CA ALA A 96 -4.36 -6.48 3.60
C ALA A 96 -5.24 -7.75 3.51
N ALA A 97 -4.90 -8.69 2.62
CA ALA A 97 -5.61 -9.96 2.48
C ALA A 97 -5.54 -10.81 3.76
N LEU A 98 -4.38 -10.88 4.43
CA LEU A 98 -4.23 -11.56 5.71
C LEU A 98 -5.11 -10.94 6.80
N LEU A 99 -5.15 -9.61 6.87
CA LEU A 99 -5.99 -8.89 7.83
C LEU A 99 -7.48 -9.05 7.51
N GLN A 100 -7.84 -9.00 6.22
CA GLN A 100 -9.21 -9.20 5.76
C GLN A 100 -9.70 -10.61 6.12
N ALA A 101 -8.91 -11.64 5.84
CA ALA A 101 -9.25 -13.03 6.17
C ALA A 101 -9.48 -13.25 7.68
N ALA A 102 -8.76 -12.50 8.53
CA ALA A 102 -8.89 -12.57 9.97
C ALA A 102 -10.11 -11.81 10.54
N ARG A 103 -10.69 -10.87 9.78
CA ARG A 103 -11.73 -9.94 10.26
C ARG A 103 -13.07 -10.07 9.53
N ALA A 104 -13.05 -10.54 8.28
CA ALA A 104 -14.25 -10.58 7.43
C ALA A 104 -15.32 -11.53 7.99
N THR A 105 -16.56 -11.06 7.97
CA THR A 105 -17.73 -11.91 8.24
C THR A 105 -18.20 -12.52 6.92
N PRO A 106 -18.34 -13.86 6.83
CA PRO A 106 -18.80 -14.51 5.61
C PRO A 106 -20.14 -13.96 5.12
N GLY A 107 -20.20 -13.62 3.83
CA GLY A 107 -21.44 -13.18 3.18
C GLY A 107 -21.81 -11.69 3.34
N GLN A 108 -21.01 -10.92 4.07
CA GLN A 108 -21.20 -9.47 4.24
C GLN A 108 -19.91 -8.77 3.81
N GLY A 109 -19.79 -8.45 2.53
CA GLY A 109 -18.66 -7.64 2.04
C GLY A 109 -19.16 -6.37 1.41
N SER A 110 -18.56 -5.23 1.77
CA SER A 110 -18.77 -3.98 1.05
C SER A 110 -17.45 -3.28 0.76
N ILE A 111 -17.27 -2.84 -0.48
CA ILE A 111 -16.07 -2.19 -0.98
C ILE A 111 -16.44 -0.82 -1.52
N ALA A 112 -15.79 0.20 -0.98
CA ALA A 112 -15.84 1.56 -1.55
C ALA A 112 -14.62 1.79 -2.43
N ILE A 113 -14.84 2.28 -3.64
CA ILE A 113 -13.77 2.72 -4.55
C ILE A 113 -13.70 4.24 -4.52
N ASP A 114 -12.52 4.77 -4.24
CA ASP A 114 -12.26 6.22 -4.16
C ASP A 114 -11.00 6.59 -4.94
N GLY A 115 -11.13 7.55 -5.84
CA GLY A 115 -10.02 8.12 -6.60
C GLY A 115 -9.46 9.37 -5.93
N LYS A 116 -8.15 9.43 -5.76
CA LYS A 116 -7.46 10.59 -5.17
C LYS A 116 -6.30 11.06 -5.99
N THR A 117 -6.23 12.37 -6.20
CA THR A 117 -5.03 13.03 -6.71
C THR A 117 -4.04 13.25 -5.57
N LEU A 118 -2.84 12.72 -5.69
CA LEU A 118 -1.79 12.87 -4.69
C LEU A 118 -1.20 14.28 -4.77
N ARG A 119 -1.56 15.11 -3.79
CA ARG A 119 -1.02 16.47 -3.70
C ARG A 119 0.49 16.43 -3.49
N GLY A 120 1.24 17.23 -4.27
CA GLY A 120 2.70 17.28 -4.20
C GLY A 120 3.44 16.22 -5.03
N SER A 121 2.73 15.34 -5.75
CA SER A 121 3.33 14.44 -6.75
C SER A 121 3.53 15.10 -8.12
N PHE A 122 3.09 16.34 -8.26
CA PHE A 122 3.29 17.15 -9.45
C PHE A 122 4.77 17.49 -9.64
N ASP A 123 5.31 17.24 -10.81
CA ASP A 123 6.70 17.55 -11.16
C ASP A 123 6.73 18.54 -12.32
N ASN A 124 6.79 19.83 -11.96
CA ASN A 124 6.87 20.93 -12.94
C ASN A 124 8.12 20.88 -13.82
N PHE A 125 9.19 20.21 -13.36
CA PHE A 125 10.44 20.16 -14.09
C PHE A 125 10.40 19.17 -15.25
N ASN A 126 9.65 18.05 -15.07
CA ASN A 126 9.49 17.00 -16.06
C ASN A 126 8.10 17.01 -16.71
N ASP A 127 7.31 18.08 -16.51
CA ASP A 127 5.94 18.24 -17.05
C ASP A 127 5.03 17.03 -16.72
N ARG A 128 5.17 16.50 -15.49
CA ARG A 128 4.34 15.40 -15.01
C ARG A 128 3.18 15.93 -14.21
N ALA A 129 1.98 15.55 -14.58
CA ALA A 129 0.78 15.80 -13.82
C ALA A 129 0.83 15.08 -12.46
N ALA A 130 0.01 15.55 -11.51
CA ALA A 130 -0.10 14.89 -10.21
C ALA A 130 -0.60 13.45 -10.37
N ALA A 131 0.05 12.52 -9.69
CA ALA A 131 -0.35 11.11 -9.71
C ALA A 131 -1.76 10.95 -9.16
N GLN A 132 -2.58 10.17 -9.85
CA GLN A 132 -3.93 9.80 -9.44
C GLN A 132 -3.92 8.34 -9.02
N VAL A 133 -4.48 8.05 -7.86
CA VAL A 133 -4.53 6.70 -7.28
C VAL A 133 -5.97 6.34 -6.97
N LEU A 134 -6.39 5.19 -7.44
CA LEU A 134 -7.65 4.57 -7.07
C LEU A 134 -7.40 3.63 -5.88
N SER A 135 -8.26 3.70 -4.87
CA SER A 135 -8.16 2.86 -3.67
C SER A 135 -9.42 2.03 -3.50
N ALA A 136 -9.27 0.75 -3.20
CA ALA A 136 -10.36 -0.13 -2.80
C ALA A 136 -10.37 -0.27 -1.28
N PHE A 137 -11.45 0.16 -0.64
CA PHE A 137 -11.60 0.17 0.81
C PHE A 137 -12.73 -0.78 1.23
N ALA A 138 -12.40 -1.81 2.02
CA ALA A 138 -13.38 -2.68 2.64
C ALA A 138 -14.00 -1.95 3.84
N THR A 139 -15.29 -1.62 3.76
CA THR A 139 -15.94 -0.78 4.77
C THR A 139 -16.31 -1.56 6.02
N ASP A 140 -16.53 -2.86 5.90
CA ASP A 140 -16.85 -3.79 7.01
C ASP A 140 -15.63 -4.04 7.92
N THR A 141 -14.44 -4.13 7.35
CA THR A 141 -13.19 -4.38 8.09
C THR A 141 -12.33 -3.14 8.30
N ALA A 142 -12.72 -2.01 7.69
CA ALA A 142 -11.99 -0.74 7.68
C ALA A 142 -10.55 -0.89 7.14
N LEU A 143 -10.39 -1.67 6.07
CA LEU A 143 -9.09 -1.92 5.44
C LEU A 143 -9.06 -1.39 4.01
N VAL A 144 -7.94 -0.76 3.64
CA VAL A 144 -7.61 -0.55 2.23
C VAL A 144 -7.04 -1.86 1.70
N LEU A 145 -7.68 -2.42 0.67
CA LEU A 145 -7.32 -3.73 0.13
C LEU A 145 -6.24 -3.63 -0.95
N ALA A 146 -6.34 -2.62 -1.79
CA ALA A 146 -5.42 -2.41 -2.91
C ALA A 146 -5.48 -0.98 -3.43
N HIS A 147 -4.43 -0.61 -4.18
CA HIS A 147 -4.36 0.62 -4.94
C HIS A 147 -4.12 0.30 -6.43
N ALA A 148 -4.53 1.22 -7.30
CA ALA A 148 -4.16 1.21 -8.70
C ALA A 148 -3.83 2.63 -9.15
N ASP A 149 -2.75 2.80 -9.89
CA ASP A 149 -2.42 4.06 -10.52
C ASP A 149 -3.34 4.31 -11.71
N ILE A 150 -3.84 5.54 -11.82
CA ILE A 150 -4.61 5.99 -12.98
C ILE A 150 -3.66 6.74 -13.90
N ALA A 151 -3.44 6.24 -15.13
CA ALA A 151 -2.63 6.95 -16.10
C ALA A 151 -3.34 8.24 -16.53
N GLU A 152 -2.58 9.31 -16.77
CA GLU A 152 -3.05 10.69 -17.07
C GLU A 152 -4.15 10.81 -18.12
N LYS A 153 -4.28 9.81 -19.00
CA LYS A 153 -5.27 9.78 -20.10
C LYS A 153 -6.29 8.65 -19.98
N SER A 154 -6.25 7.88 -18.88
CA SER A 154 -7.20 6.79 -18.69
C SER A 154 -8.41 7.23 -17.87
N ASN A 155 -9.58 6.75 -18.28
CA ASN A 155 -10.79 6.94 -17.51
C ASN A 155 -10.71 6.10 -16.22
N GLU A 156 -11.15 6.65 -15.10
CA GLU A 156 -11.19 5.96 -13.79
C GLU A 156 -12.06 4.68 -13.85
N ILE A 157 -13.05 4.61 -14.74
CA ILE A 157 -13.95 3.45 -14.89
C ILE A 157 -13.21 2.17 -15.25
N PRO A 158 -12.37 2.11 -16.30
CA PRO A 158 -11.58 0.91 -16.61
C PRO A 158 -10.62 0.52 -15.48
N ALA A 159 -10.01 1.50 -14.80
CA ALA A 159 -9.12 1.24 -13.67
C ALA A 159 -9.87 0.61 -12.50
N ALA A 160 -11.08 1.10 -12.18
CA ALA A 160 -11.94 0.52 -11.14
C ALA A 160 -12.36 -0.92 -11.48
N GLN A 161 -12.72 -1.17 -12.74
CA GLN A 161 -13.08 -2.52 -13.20
C GLN A 161 -11.90 -3.50 -13.09
N ALA A 162 -10.71 -3.06 -13.53
CA ALA A 162 -9.49 -3.86 -13.42
C ALA A 162 -9.15 -4.17 -11.96
N LEU A 163 -9.22 -3.16 -11.07
CA LEU A 163 -8.94 -3.32 -9.65
C LEU A 163 -9.92 -4.30 -8.98
N LEU A 164 -11.21 -4.21 -9.28
CA LEU A 164 -12.22 -5.14 -8.76
C LEU A 164 -12.02 -6.57 -9.28
N ALA A 165 -11.63 -6.72 -10.54
CA ALA A 165 -11.33 -8.03 -11.14
C ALA A 165 -10.09 -8.66 -10.47
N GLU A 166 -9.03 -7.90 -10.25
CA GLU A 166 -7.82 -8.35 -9.55
C GLU A 166 -8.09 -8.75 -8.09
N LEU A 167 -9.01 -8.05 -7.41
CA LEU A 167 -9.41 -8.38 -6.05
C LEU A 167 -10.26 -9.65 -5.95
N GLY A 168 -10.75 -10.19 -7.06
CA GLY A 168 -11.60 -11.37 -7.06
C GLY A 168 -12.89 -11.18 -6.25
N VAL A 169 -13.48 -10.00 -6.33
CA VAL A 169 -14.65 -9.61 -5.53
C VAL A 169 -15.81 -10.57 -5.74
N ALA A 170 -16.35 -11.12 -4.66
CA ALA A 170 -17.49 -12.05 -4.72
C ALA A 170 -18.75 -11.37 -5.30
N PRO A 171 -19.61 -12.08 -6.05
CA PRO A 171 -20.83 -11.51 -6.64
C PRO A 171 -21.81 -10.91 -5.63
N SER A 172 -21.72 -11.34 -4.36
CA SER A 172 -22.55 -10.84 -3.26
C SER A 172 -21.99 -9.58 -2.58
N THR A 173 -20.81 -9.10 -3.00
CA THR A 173 -20.19 -7.93 -2.39
C THR A 173 -20.84 -6.65 -2.91
N LEU A 174 -21.24 -5.78 -2.00
CA LEU A 174 -21.72 -4.45 -2.34
C LEU A 174 -20.53 -3.56 -2.73
N VAL A 175 -20.55 -3.03 -3.95
CA VAL A 175 -19.52 -2.08 -4.42
C VAL A 175 -20.14 -0.69 -4.51
N THR A 176 -19.51 0.28 -3.86
CA THR A 176 -19.87 1.70 -3.96
C THR A 176 -18.78 2.48 -4.69
N LEU A 177 -19.20 3.33 -5.62
CA LEU A 177 -18.34 4.18 -6.43
C LEU A 177 -18.90 5.60 -6.39
N ASP A 178 -18.05 6.61 -6.61
CA ASP A 178 -18.53 7.99 -6.79
C ASP A 178 -19.52 8.06 -7.98
N ALA A 179 -20.45 9.01 -7.93
CA ALA A 179 -21.53 9.19 -8.93
C ALA A 179 -21.02 9.31 -10.37
N LEU A 180 -19.79 9.81 -10.57
CA LEU A 180 -19.13 9.85 -11.89
C LEU A 180 -18.83 8.47 -12.48
N HIS A 181 -18.77 7.43 -11.63
CA HIS A 181 -18.49 6.05 -12.03
C HIS A 181 -19.75 5.20 -12.24
N CYS A 182 -20.94 5.73 -11.97
CA CYS A 182 -22.22 5.01 -12.09
C CYS A 182 -22.71 4.87 -13.53
N GLN A 183 -21.85 4.43 -14.45
CA GLN A 183 -22.26 4.05 -15.81
C GLN A 183 -22.53 2.54 -15.87
N LYS A 184 -23.46 2.12 -16.76
CA LYS A 184 -23.89 0.71 -16.91
C LYS A 184 -22.74 -0.31 -17.09
N ASN A 185 -21.58 0.12 -17.55
CA ASN A 185 -20.42 -0.72 -17.83
C ASN A 185 -19.46 -0.85 -16.63
N THR A 186 -19.73 -0.22 -15.48
CA THR A 186 -18.86 -0.26 -14.32
C THR A 186 -19.10 -1.48 -13.43
N SER A 187 -20.27 -2.12 -13.57
CA SER A 187 -20.59 -3.36 -12.83
C SER A 187 -19.89 -4.56 -13.46
N PRO A 188 -19.38 -5.51 -12.67
CA PRO A 188 -18.84 -6.76 -13.21
C PRO A 188 -19.92 -7.49 -14.03
N PRO A 189 -19.54 -8.21 -15.11
CA PRO A 189 -20.49 -8.92 -15.95
C PRO A 189 -21.25 -9.93 -15.11
N GLN A 190 -22.58 -9.79 -15.05
CA GLN A 190 -23.43 -10.78 -14.40
C GLN A 190 -23.34 -12.10 -15.16
N PRO A 191 -23.23 -13.26 -14.47
CA PRO A 191 -23.30 -14.55 -15.14
C PRO A 191 -24.64 -14.68 -15.87
N ARG A 192 -24.58 -14.94 -17.17
CA ARG A 192 -25.79 -15.17 -17.98
C ARG A 192 -26.57 -16.35 -17.36
N PRO A 193 -27.89 -16.25 -17.18
CA PRO A 193 -28.68 -17.39 -16.77
C PRO A 193 -28.50 -18.50 -17.81
N ARG A 194 -28.13 -19.69 -17.36
CA ARG A 194 -28.10 -20.88 -18.20
C ARG A 194 -29.51 -21.12 -18.67
N SER A 195 -29.74 -20.95 -19.96
CA SER A 195 -30.97 -21.41 -20.60
C SER A 195 -31.05 -22.93 -20.46
N GLY A 196 -32.03 -23.38 -19.68
CA GLY A 196 -32.44 -24.78 -19.60
C GLY A 196 -33.12 -25.24 -20.89
#